data_aa50b8c69588b51fbccd0ea7325ec7cd
#
_entry.id   aa50b8c69588b51fbccd0ea7325ec7cd
#
_cell.length_a   1.000
_cell.length_b   1.000
_cell.length_c   1.000
_cell.angle_alpha   90.00
_cell.angle_beta   90.00
_cell.angle_gamma   90.00
#
_symmetry.space_group_name_H-M   'P 1'
#
loop_
_entity.id
_entity.type
_entity.pdbx_description
1 polymer ?
#
loop_
_entity_poly.entity_id
_entity_poly.type
_entity_poly.pdbx_seq_one_letter_code
_entity_poly.pdbx_strand_id
1 'polypeptide(L)'
;MRILVMGLPGSGKTTLAKVLAEKLNAAYFNADEVRKMFNDWDFTEEGRLRQADRMYRLSVQAETEYTVSDFVCPTAETLESFEPDFLVFMDTIPAGRFEDTNRIFQSPA
;
A
#
# COMPACT_ATOMS: atom_id res chain seq x y z
N MET A 1 -2.13 -0.63 -15.63
CA MET A 1 -3.02 -0.20 -14.53
C MET A 1 -2.34 -0.46 -13.20
N ARG A 2 -2.33 0.53 -12.36
CA ARG A 2 -1.69 0.48 -11.04
C ARG A 2 -2.78 0.31 -9.98
N ILE A 3 -2.80 -0.86 -9.34
CA ILE A 3 -3.81 -1.21 -8.34
C ILE A 3 -3.18 -1.11 -6.96
N LEU A 4 -3.85 -0.42 -6.06
CA LEU A 4 -3.44 -0.34 -4.64
C LEU A 4 -4.43 -1.12 -3.80
N VAL A 5 -3.91 -2.06 -3.01
CA VAL A 5 -4.69 -2.73 -1.98
C VAL A 5 -4.24 -2.13 -0.65
N MET A 6 -5.11 -1.40 0.02
CA MET A 6 -4.78 -0.77 1.29
C MET A 6 -5.72 -1.22 2.39
N GLY A 7 -5.27 -1.08 3.61
CA GLY A 7 -6.04 -1.42 4.79
C GLY A 7 -5.14 -1.45 6.01
N LEU A 8 -5.76 -1.53 7.17
CA LEU A 8 -5.01 -1.60 8.42
C LEU A 8 -4.27 -2.94 8.54
N PRO A 9 -3.17 -2.99 9.31
CA PRO A 9 -2.47 -4.24 9.56
C PRO A 9 -3.44 -5.32 10.07
N GLY A 10 -3.32 -6.53 9.52
CA GLY A 10 -4.17 -7.65 9.89
C GLY A 10 -5.51 -7.71 9.17
N SER A 11 -5.74 -6.85 8.17
CA SER A 11 -7.00 -6.85 7.41
C SER A 11 -7.08 -7.95 6.33
N GLY A 12 -5.99 -8.66 6.08
CA GLY A 12 -5.93 -9.66 5.01
C GLY A 12 -5.54 -9.08 3.64
N LYS A 13 -5.10 -7.83 3.59
CA LYS A 13 -4.76 -7.16 2.34
C LYS A 13 -3.66 -7.87 1.56
N THR A 14 -2.67 -8.45 2.26
CA THR A 14 -1.57 -9.15 1.59
C THR A 14 -2.06 -10.39 0.85
N THR A 15 -2.94 -11.16 1.48
CA THR A 15 -3.53 -12.35 0.85
C THR A 15 -4.31 -11.97 -0.41
N LEU A 16 -5.15 -10.96 -0.31
CA LEU A 16 -5.93 -10.48 -1.46
C LEU A 16 -5.01 -9.95 -2.56
N ALA A 17 -4.01 -9.15 -2.20
CA ALA A 17 -3.09 -8.58 -3.18
C ALA A 17 -2.34 -9.66 -3.96
N LYS A 18 -1.89 -10.71 -3.28
CA LYS A 18 -1.20 -11.82 -3.94
C LYS A 18 -2.11 -12.57 -4.91
N VAL A 19 -3.36 -12.80 -4.53
CA VAL A 19 -4.34 -13.45 -5.39
C VAL A 19 -4.62 -12.61 -6.63
N LEU A 20 -4.81 -11.30 -6.45
CA LEU A 20 -5.02 -10.38 -7.57
C LEU A 20 -3.82 -10.36 -8.51
N ALA A 21 -2.61 -10.28 -7.96
CA ALA A 21 -1.40 -10.26 -8.78
C ALA A 21 -1.27 -11.52 -9.61
N GLU A 22 -1.55 -12.67 -9.03
CA GLU A 22 -1.51 -13.94 -9.74
C GLU A 22 -2.54 -13.98 -10.87
N LYS A 23 -3.78 -13.60 -10.59
CA LYS A 23 -4.85 -13.63 -11.58
C LYS A 23 -4.65 -12.66 -12.72
N LEU A 24 -4.05 -11.51 -12.47
CA LEU A 24 -3.79 -10.48 -13.47
C LEU A 24 -2.42 -10.61 -14.11
N ASN A 25 -1.62 -11.56 -13.67
CA ASN A 25 -0.23 -11.70 -14.10
C ASN A 25 0.53 -10.39 -13.89
N ALA A 26 0.32 -9.78 -12.73
CA ALA A 26 0.82 -8.44 -12.39
C ALA A 26 2.12 -8.51 -11.60
N ALA A 27 2.92 -7.46 -11.68
CA ALA A 27 4.02 -7.27 -10.74
C ALA A 27 3.42 -6.94 -9.36
N TYR A 28 3.98 -7.54 -8.32
CA TYR A 28 3.48 -7.38 -6.96
C TYR A 28 4.53 -6.69 -6.09
N PHE A 29 4.10 -5.67 -5.36
CA PHE A 29 4.96 -4.93 -4.44
C PHE A 29 4.33 -4.90 -3.05
N ASN A 30 5.03 -5.48 -2.08
CA ASN A 30 4.62 -5.47 -0.69
C ASN A 30 5.41 -4.39 0.05
N ALA A 31 4.74 -3.53 0.80
CA ALA A 31 5.37 -2.41 1.47
C ALA A 31 6.46 -2.82 2.47
N ASP A 32 6.22 -3.90 3.22
CA ASP A 32 7.21 -4.37 4.20
C ASP A 32 8.47 -4.88 3.50
N GLU A 33 8.31 -5.56 2.38
CA GLU A 33 9.45 -6.02 1.58
C GLU A 33 10.23 -4.85 1.00
N VAL A 34 9.53 -3.81 0.55
CA VAL A 34 10.18 -2.61 0.04
C VAL A 34 10.94 -1.88 1.13
N ARG A 35 10.37 -1.77 2.35
CA ARG A 35 11.09 -1.18 3.48
C ARG A 35 12.35 -1.96 3.80
N LYS A 36 12.29 -3.27 3.73
CA LYS A 36 13.43 -4.14 3.96
C LYS A 36 14.51 -3.92 2.91
N MET A 37 14.14 -3.80 1.64
CA MET A 37 15.08 -3.54 0.54
C MET A 37 15.86 -2.24 0.74
N PHE A 38 15.19 -1.20 1.25
CA PHE A 38 15.81 0.11 1.46
C PHE A 38 16.29 0.33 2.89
N ASN A 39 16.09 -0.66 3.76
CA ASN A 39 16.44 -0.57 5.18
C ASN A 39 15.87 0.71 5.80
N ASP A 40 14.61 0.99 5.52
CA ASP A 40 13.94 2.22 5.94
C ASP A 40 12.68 1.89 6.73
N TRP A 41 12.77 1.96 8.05
CA TRP A 41 11.69 1.66 8.97
C TRP A 41 11.18 2.93 9.68
N ASP A 42 11.32 4.07 9.01
CA ASP A 42 10.84 5.35 9.51
C ASP A 42 9.33 5.46 9.31
N PHE A 43 8.57 5.43 10.40
CA PHE A 43 7.12 5.55 10.39
C PHE A 43 6.61 6.94 10.76
N THR A 44 7.49 7.94 10.76
CA THR A 44 7.05 9.33 10.85
C THR A 44 6.27 9.72 9.60
N GLU A 45 5.56 10.85 9.65
CA GLU A 45 4.83 11.34 8.48
C GLU A 45 5.73 11.45 7.25
N GLU A 46 6.93 12.01 7.44
CA GLU A 46 7.92 12.14 6.39
C GLU A 46 8.36 10.79 5.83
N GLY A 47 8.61 9.83 6.71
CA GLY A 47 9.00 8.48 6.31
C GLY A 47 7.89 7.75 5.58
N ARG A 48 6.64 7.97 5.96
CA ARG A 48 5.48 7.37 5.30
C ARG A 48 5.28 7.95 3.90
N LEU A 49 5.46 9.25 3.74
CA LEU A 49 5.40 9.91 2.42
C LEU A 49 6.53 9.41 1.52
N ARG A 50 7.72 9.26 2.07
CA ARG A 50 8.87 8.72 1.33
C ARG A 50 8.59 7.29 0.86
N GLN A 51 7.96 6.48 1.72
CA GLN A 51 7.59 5.11 1.36
C GLN A 51 6.54 5.09 0.25
N ALA A 52 5.54 5.95 0.32
CA ALA A 52 4.50 6.04 -0.71
C ALA A 52 5.11 6.44 -2.07
N ASP A 53 6.03 7.41 -2.08
CA ASP A 53 6.73 7.81 -3.29
C ASP A 53 7.56 6.67 -3.87
N ARG A 54 8.24 5.92 -3.01
CA ARG A 54 9.03 4.77 -3.42
C ARG A 54 8.17 3.68 -4.07
N MET A 55 7.03 3.37 -3.45
CA MET A 55 6.07 2.41 -4.00
C MET A 55 5.53 2.89 -5.35
N TYR A 56 5.22 4.19 -5.45
CA TYR A 56 4.79 4.79 -6.70
C TYR A 56 5.82 4.57 -7.81
N ARG A 57 7.07 4.91 -7.55
CA ARG A 57 8.15 4.79 -8.53
C ARG A 57 8.35 3.35 -9.00
N LEU A 58 8.31 2.40 -8.07
CA LEU A 58 8.45 1.00 -8.40
C LEU A 58 7.31 0.53 -9.31
N SER A 59 6.09 0.93 -9.00
CA SER A 59 4.93 0.53 -9.80
C SER A 59 4.93 1.14 -11.19
N VAL A 60 5.40 2.37 -11.32
CA VAL A 60 5.48 3.04 -12.64
C VAL A 60 6.58 2.42 -13.51
N GLN A 61 7.68 1.98 -12.89
CA GLN A 61 8.80 1.39 -13.61
C GLN A 61 8.55 -0.06 -14.04
N ALA A 62 7.55 -0.71 -13.50
CA ALA A 62 7.24 -2.09 -13.84
C ALA A 62 6.76 -2.18 -15.30
N GLU A 63 7.19 -3.21 -16.00
CA GLU A 63 6.87 -3.40 -17.42
C GLU A 63 5.62 -4.23 -17.67
N THR A 64 4.90 -4.61 -16.60
CA THR A 64 3.68 -5.38 -16.70
C THR A 64 2.49 -4.47 -16.95
N GLU A 65 1.44 -5.01 -17.59
CA GLU A 65 0.20 -4.27 -17.84
C GLU A 65 -0.46 -3.84 -16.53
N TYR A 66 -0.41 -4.71 -15.52
CA TYR A 66 -0.97 -4.45 -14.20
C TYR A 66 0.12 -4.50 -13.15
N THR A 67 0.00 -3.66 -12.14
CA THR A 67 0.80 -3.78 -10.91
C THR A 67 -0.15 -3.82 -9.73
N VAL A 68 0.19 -4.60 -8.71
CA VAL A 68 -0.56 -4.67 -7.46
C VAL A 68 0.38 -4.28 -6.33
N SER A 69 0.05 -3.21 -5.64
CA SER A 69 0.83 -2.73 -4.49
C SER A 69 -0.03 -2.88 -3.23
N ASP A 70 0.58 -3.34 -2.17
CA ASP A 70 -0.09 -3.65 -0.91
C ASP A 70 0.63 -2.90 0.21
N PHE A 71 -0.04 -1.90 0.79
CA PHE A 71 0.52 -1.20 1.93
C PHE A 71 -0.54 -0.37 2.67
N VAL A 72 -0.19 -0.01 3.90
CA VAL A 72 -1.01 0.92 4.69
C VAL A 72 -0.75 2.33 4.16
N CYS A 73 -1.80 2.97 3.69
CA CYS A 73 -1.74 4.33 3.17
C CYS A 73 -2.58 5.20 4.10
N PRO A 74 -2.07 5.56 5.29
CA PRO A 74 -2.91 6.01 6.41
C PRO A 74 -3.46 7.42 6.28
N THR A 75 -2.95 8.24 5.36
CA THR A 75 -3.42 9.61 5.18
C THR A 75 -3.80 9.88 3.74
N ALA A 76 -4.61 10.92 3.53
CA ALA A 76 -4.95 11.37 2.19
C ALA A 76 -3.69 11.79 1.41
N GLU A 77 -2.71 12.37 2.10
CA GLU A 77 -1.45 12.79 1.47
C GLU A 77 -0.66 11.61 0.92
N THR A 78 -0.56 10.51 1.68
CA THR A 78 0.16 9.33 1.21
C THR A 78 -0.57 8.67 0.05
N LEU A 79 -1.90 8.63 0.10
CA LEU A 79 -2.72 8.10 -0.98
C LEU A 79 -2.56 8.92 -2.26
N GLU A 80 -2.59 10.24 -2.13
CA GLU A 80 -2.39 11.17 -3.23
C GLU A 80 -1.00 11.03 -3.83
N SER A 81 0.01 10.84 -2.99
CA SER A 81 1.39 10.64 -3.43
C SER A 81 1.57 9.35 -4.23
N PHE A 82 0.84 8.29 -3.89
CA PHE A 82 0.90 7.04 -4.65
C PHE A 82 0.13 7.10 -5.97
N GLU A 83 -0.97 7.83 -6.02
CA GLU A 83 -1.80 8.01 -7.22
C GLU A 83 -2.23 6.68 -7.87
N PRO A 84 -3.00 5.83 -7.18
CA PRO A 84 -3.43 4.58 -7.80
C PRO A 84 -4.47 4.81 -8.90
N ASP A 85 -4.47 3.95 -9.92
CA ASP A 85 -5.52 3.93 -10.94
C ASP A 85 -6.79 3.25 -10.39
N PHE A 86 -6.60 2.27 -9.52
CA PHE A 86 -7.70 1.53 -8.90
C PHE A 86 -7.35 1.25 -7.45
N LEU A 87 -8.29 1.49 -6.55
CA LEU A 87 -8.08 1.34 -5.11
C LEU A 87 -9.01 0.27 -4.55
N VAL A 88 -8.42 -0.70 -3.84
CA VAL A 88 -9.17 -1.69 -3.07
C VAL A 88 -8.90 -1.40 -1.59
N PHE A 89 -9.95 -1.07 -0.85
CA PHE A 89 -9.85 -0.75 0.57
C PHE A 89 -10.37 -1.93 1.39
N MET A 90 -9.49 -2.50 2.22
CA MET A 90 -9.83 -3.62 3.09
C MET A 90 -10.20 -3.10 4.47
N ASP A 91 -11.48 -3.12 4.78
CA ASP A 91 -12.02 -2.63 6.05
C ASP A 91 -12.71 -3.76 6.82
N THR A 92 -11.97 -4.85 7.03
CA THR A 92 -12.50 -6.03 7.71
C THR A 92 -12.25 -6.04 9.22
N ILE A 93 -11.41 -5.13 9.71
CA ILE A 93 -11.05 -5.04 11.12
C ILE A 93 -11.49 -3.67 11.65
N PRO A 94 -12.44 -3.62 12.60
CA PRO A 94 -12.95 -2.34 13.14
C PRO A 94 -11.87 -1.47 13.78
N ALA A 95 -10.85 -2.11 14.37
CA ALA A 95 -9.71 -1.40 14.94
C ALA A 95 -8.45 -2.11 14.51
N GLY A 96 -7.44 -1.36 14.07
CA GLY A 96 -6.16 -1.93 13.71
C GLY A 96 -5.37 -2.35 14.95
N ARG A 97 -4.28 -3.08 14.70
CA ARG A 97 -3.39 -3.54 15.76
C ARG A 97 -2.50 -2.43 16.30
N PHE A 98 -2.25 -1.41 15.50
CA PHE A 98 -1.39 -0.31 15.85
C PHE A 98 -2.23 0.95 16.02
N GLU A 99 -2.36 1.41 17.24
CA GLU A 99 -3.19 2.55 17.59
C GLU A 99 -2.80 3.81 16.83
N ASP A 100 -1.50 4.05 16.66
CA ASP A 100 -1.02 5.21 15.91
C ASP A 100 -1.53 5.20 14.48
N THR A 101 -1.50 4.03 13.84
CA THR A 101 -2.01 3.87 12.47
C THR A 101 -3.50 4.12 12.42
N ASN A 102 -4.25 3.63 13.41
CA ASN A 102 -5.69 3.88 13.47
C ASN A 102 -6.03 5.35 13.57
N ARG A 103 -5.24 6.12 14.31
CA ARG A 103 -5.51 7.55 14.52
C ARG A 103 -5.25 8.39 13.27
N ILE A 104 -4.27 8.00 12.45
CA ILE A 104 -3.90 8.76 11.27
C ILE A 104 -4.47 8.19 9.97
N PHE A 105 -5.02 6.99 10.01
CA PHE A 105 -5.62 6.36 8.85
C PHE A 105 -6.90 7.08 8.44
N GLN A 106 -7.03 7.42 7.16
CA GLN A 106 -8.20 8.11 6.61
C GLN A 106 -8.80 7.25 5.52
N SER A 107 -10.08 6.87 5.68
CA SER A 107 -10.79 6.15 4.64
C SER A 107 -10.90 6.99 3.37
N PRO A 108 -10.64 6.41 2.20
CA PRO A 108 -10.94 7.11 0.95
C PRO A 108 -12.45 7.24 0.81
N ALA A 109 -12.89 8.41 0.52
CA ALA A 109 -14.33 8.67 0.39
C ALA A 109 -14.78 8.60 -1.06
#